data_8f6923c63f7a9747748a068529a4ec91
#
_entry.id   8f6923c63f7a9747748a068529a4ec91
#
_cell.length_a   1.000
_cell.length_b   1.000
_cell.length_c   1.000
_cell.angle_alpha   90.00
_cell.angle_beta   90.00
_cell.angle_gamma   90.00
#
_symmetry.space_group_name_H-M   'P 1'
#
loop_
_entity.id
_entity.type
_entity.pdbx_description
1 polymer ?
#
loop_
_entity_poly.entity_id
_entity_poly.type
_entity_poly.pdbx_seq_one_letter_code
_entity_poly.pdbx_strand_id
1 'polypeptide(L)'
;DDGIFQGAFFMCSGSVTVLHNCRKVLCLDACHLSGYWTEGRIMFAVGLDADNHCVIAAFAIVDSECTRSFQWMLSQMKQHEVMNEILGHEELVIVSDRSKGLINAVRAELPGAWHMHCTRHIVSNVKAHLAQRELPKLAEAGENTIWAAQAAMTAGEFQAAMLRLRQLSEGAADYIEQIEPAV
;
A
#
# COMPACT_ATOMS: atom_id res chain seq x y z
N ASP A 1 21.27 -25.13 -8.93
CA ASP A 1 20.44 -24.83 -7.74
C ASP A 1 21.37 -24.81 -6.53
N ASP A 2 21.76 -23.61 -6.12
CA ASP A 2 22.87 -23.41 -5.14
C ASP A 2 22.42 -23.66 -3.69
N GLY A 3 21.22 -24.23 -3.49
CA GLY A 3 20.65 -24.50 -2.17
C GLY A 3 20.33 -23.24 -1.34
N ILE A 4 20.34 -22.06 -1.97
CA ILE A 4 20.06 -20.78 -1.33
C ILE A 4 18.55 -20.52 -1.42
N PHE A 5 17.92 -20.27 -0.27
CA PHE A 5 16.52 -19.86 -0.22
C PHE A 5 16.33 -18.51 -0.94
N GLN A 6 15.44 -18.47 -1.94
CA GLN A 6 15.15 -17.26 -2.70
C GLN A 6 13.79 -16.67 -2.39
N GLY A 7 12.86 -17.49 -1.90
CA GLY A 7 11.52 -17.07 -1.52
C GLY A 7 10.55 -18.24 -1.40
N ALA A 8 9.45 -18.02 -0.70
CA ALA A 8 8.30 -18.92 -0.64
C ALA A 8 7.04 -18.10 -0.88
N PHE A 9 6.12 -18.61 -1.69
CA PHE A 9 4.86 -17.95 -2.02
C PHE A 9 3.68 -18.86 -1.61
N PHE A 10 2.69 -18.24 -1.01
CA PHE A 10 1.49 -18.91 -0.53
C PHE A 10 0.25 -18.13 -0.96
N MET A 11 -0.73 -18.83 -1.50
CA MET A 11 -2.02 -18.26 -1.88
C MET A 11 -3.14 -19.20 -1.46
N CYS A 12 -4.20 -18.65 -0.88
CA CYS A 12 -5.36 -19.42 -0.45
C CYS A 12 -6.47 -19.31 -1.52
N SER A 13 -6.75 -20.39 -2.22
CA SER A 13 -7.80 -20.42 -3.26
C SER A 13 -9.18 -20.02 -2.73
N GLY A 14 -9.52 -20.37 -1.48
CA GLY A 14 -10.78 -19.94 -0.85
C GLY A 14 -10.86 -18.42 -0.70
N SER A 15 -9.78 -17.78 -0.25
CA SER A 15 -9.71 -16.32 -0.18
C SER A 15 -9.84 -15.66 -1.55
N VAL A 16 -9.19 -16.22 -2.56
CA VAL A 16 -9.27 -15.71 -3.94
C VAL A 16 -10.70 -15.79 -4.47
N THR A 17 -11.41 -16.89 -4.20
CA THR A 17 -12.82 -17.06 -4.60
C THR A 17 -13.73 -16.02 -3.93
N VAL A 18 -13.50 -15.71 -2.66
CA VAL A 18 -14.22 -14.62 -1.96
C VAL A 18 -13.95 -13.29 -2.65
N LEU A 19 -12.68 -12.93 -2.85
CA LEU A 19 -12.28 -11.65 -3.43
C LEU A 19 -12.74 -11.48 -4.90
N HIS A 20 -12.90 -12.56 -5.64
CA HIS A 20 -13.43 -12.51 -7.00
C HIS A 20 -14.85 -11.89 -7.05
N ASN A 21 -15.64 -12.09 -6.01
CA ASN A 21 -17.00 -11.57 -5.91
C ASN A 21 -17.11 -10.26 -5.11
N CYS A 22 -15.97 -9.69 -4.69
CA CYS A 22 -15.90 -8.47 -3.90
C CYS A 22 -15.31 -7.31 -4.71
N ARG A 23 -15.17 -6.15 -4.07
CA ARG A 23 -14.52 -4.98 -4.66
C ARG A 23 -13.11 -5.32 -5.09
N LYS A 24 -12.70 -4.79 -6.24
CA LYS A 24 -11.37 -5.00 -6.80
C LYS A 24 -10.34 -4.08 -6.14
N VAL A 25 -10.17 -4.25 -4.84
CA VAL A 25 -9.21 -3.50 -4.03
C VAL A 25 -8.23 -4.46 -3.38
N LEU A 26 -6.94 -4.29 -3.63
CA LEU A 26 -5.87 -5.05 -3.00
C LEU A 26 -4.88 -4.10 -2.32
N CYS A 27 -4.63 -4.34 -1.04
CA CYS A 27 -3.56 -3.69 -0.30
C CYS A 27 -2.30 -4.54 -0.40
N LEU A 28 -1.20 -3.93 -0.83
CA LEU A 28 0.12 -4.55 -0.85
C LEU A 28 0.99 -3.90 0.21
N ASP A 29 1.63 -4.71 1.03
CA ASP A 29 2.50 -4.24 2.12
C ASP A 29 3.57 -5.28 2.43
N ALA A 30 4.63 -4.88 3.11
CA ALA A 30 5.67 -5.76 3.59
C ALA A 30 6.06 -5.42 5.01
N CYS A 31 6.46 -6.43 5.78
CA CYS A 31 7.01 -6.22 7.10
C CYS A 31 8.25 -7.09 7.33
N HIS A 32 9.06 -6.66 8.28
CA HIS A 32 10.24 -7.39 8.72
C HIS A 32 9.83 -8.69 9.42
N LEU A 33 10.54 -9.76 9.11
CA LEU A 33 10.47 -10.96 9.93
C LEU A 33 11.22 -10.71 11.26
N SER A 34 10.71 -11.33 12.32
CA SER A 34 11.38 -11.38 13.62
C SER A 34 11.86 -12.80 13.91
N GLY A 35 12.89 -12.96 14.72
CA GLY A 35 13.45 -14.26 15.08
C GLY A 35 14.79 -14.54 14.43
N TYR A 36 15.06 -15.79 14.04
CA TYR A 36 16.36 -16.21 13.50
C TYR A 36 16.73 -15.55 12.18
N TRP A 37 15.75 -15.22 11.35
CA TRP A 37 16.00 -14.58 10.04
C TRP A 37 15.43 -13.16 10.02
N THR A 38 16.14 -12.27 10.69
CA THR A 38 15.72 -10.86 10.85
C THR A 38 15.86 -10.03 9.57
N GLU A 39 16.66 -10.47 8.60
CA GLU A 39 16.83 -9.78 7.31
C GLU A 39 15.68 -10.07 6.34
N GLY A 40 14.97 -11.20 6.53
CA GLY A 40 13.84 -11.56 5.69
C GLY A 40 12.64 -10.61 5.80
N ARG A 41 11.83 -10.66 4.78
CA ARG A 41 10.56 -9.90 4.70
C ARG A 41 9.40 -10.84 4.45
N ILE A 42 8.27 -10.52 5.02
CA ILE A 42 7.00 -11.10 4.62
C ILE A 42 6.17 -10.03 3.90
N MET A 43 5.73 -10.35 2.70
CA MET A 43 4.94 -9.49 1.83
C MET A 43 3.51 -10.02 1.81
N PHE A 44 2.52 -9.13 1.81
CA PHE A 44 1.11 -9.48 1.81
C PHE A 44 0.37 -8.84 0.64
N ALA A 45 -0.59 -9.59 0.10
CA ALA A 45 -1.68 -9.06 -0.71
C ALA A 45 -2.99 -9.33 0.03
N VAL A 46 -3.67 -8.25 0.43
CA VAL A 46 -4.88 -8.29 1.26
C VAL A 46 -6.01 -7.58 0.54
N GLY A 47 -7.12 -8.26 0.33
CA GLY A 47 -8.35 -7.65 -0.16
C GLY A 47 -9.36 -7.40 0.95
N LEU A 48 -10.54 -6.92 0.58
CA LEU A 48 -11.66 -6.69 1.47
C LEU A 48 -12.88 -7.50 1.02
N ASP A 49 -13.51 -8.20 1.95
CA ASP A 49 -14.79 -8.86 1.68
C ASP A 49 -15.96 -7.85 1.63
N ALA A 50 -17.18 -8.35 1.48
CA ALA A 50 -18.38 -7.53 1.41
C ALA A 50 -18.67 -6.74 2.70
N ASP A 51 -18.23 -7.25 3.83
CA ASP A 51 -18.39 -6.65 5.16
C ASP A 51 -17.20 -5.77 5.58
N ASN A 52 -16.25 -5.54 4.68
CA ASN A 52 -14.99 -4.79 4.90
C ASN A 52 -13.98 -5.50 5.83
N HIS A 53 -14.07 -6.82 5.99
CA HIS A 53 -13.02 -7.56 6.68
C HIS A 53 -11.84 -7.80 5.75
N CYS A 54 -10.65 -7.78 6.33
CA CYS A 54 -9.42 -8.09 5.60
C CYS A 54 -9.35 -9.58 5.26
N VAL A 55 -9.13 -9.87 3.99
CA VAL A 55 -8.96 -11.23 3.46
C VAL A 55 -7.57 -11.34 2.84
N ILE A 56 -6.71 -12.17 3.42
CA ILE A 56 -5.37 -12.40 2.87
C ILE A 56 -5.52 -13.25 1.60
N ALA A 57 -5.23 -12.63 0.45
CA ALA A 57 -5.23 -13.31 -0.84
C ALA A 57 -3.97 -14.14 -1.02
N ALA A 58 -2.82 -13.55 -0.73
CA ALA A 58 -1.52 -14.19 -0.83
C ALA A 58 -0.53 -13.58 0.15
N PHE A 59 0.52 -14.32 0.46
CA PHE A 59 1.70 -13.79 1.11
C PHE A 59 2.96 -14.46 0.56
N ALA A 60 4.09 -13.78 0.70
CA ALA A 60 5.38 -14.30 0.27
C ALA A 60 6.44 -13.99 1.32
N ILE A 61 7.36 -14.92 1.50
CA ILE A 61 8.56 -14.75 2.32
C ILE A 61 9.73 -14.56 1.35
N VAL A 62 10.47 -13.48 1.48
CA VAL A 62 11.57 -13.10 0.58
C VAL A 62 12.77 -12.60 1.39
N ASP A 63 13.93 -12.54 0.75
CA ASP A 63 15.17 -12.03 1.35
C ASP A 63 15.14 -10.50 1.56
N SER A 64 14.50 -9.77 0.67
CA SER A 64 14.53 -8.30 0.69
C SER A 64 13.27 -7.69 0.10
N GLU A 65 12.93 -6.50 0.59
CA GLU A 65 11.85 -5.67 0.05
C GLU A 65 12.40 -4.82 -1.11
N CYS A 66 12.24 -5.31 -2.33
CA CYS A 66 12.72 -4.63 -3.54
C CYS A 66 11.77 -4.85 -4.72
N THR A 67 11.98 -4.10 -5.80
CA THR A 67 11.16 -4.21 -7.03
C THR A 67 11.06 -5.65 -7.52
N ARG A 68 12.18 -6.39 -7.56
CA ARG A 68 12.23 -7.78 -8.01
C ARG A 68 11.34 -8.70 -7.18
N SER A 69 11.37 -8.54 -5.86
CA SER A 69 10.58 -9.38 -4.95
C SER A 69 9.09 -9.14 -5.12
N PHE A 70 8.66 -7.87 -5.26
CA PHE A 70 7.26 -7.54 -5.55
C PHE A 70 6.83 -8.01 -6.94
N GLN A 71 7.65 -7.84 -7.96
CA GLN A 71 7.35 -8.36 -9.31
C GLN A 71 7.20 -9.88 -9.29
N TRP A 72 8.11 -10.57 -8.59
CA TRP A 72 8.03 -12.02 -8.44
C TRP A 72 6.72 -12.43 -7.74
N MET A 73 6.35 -11.81 -6.62
CA MET A 73 5.10 -12.10 -5.93
C MET A 73 3.88 -11.88 -6.84
N LEU A 74 3.81 -10.75 -7.54
CA LEU A 74 2.72 -10.44 -8.47
C LEU A 74 2.69 -11.44 -9.63
N SER A 75 3.84 -11.86 -10.16
CA SER A 75 3.92 -12.87 -11.21
C SER A 75 3.41 -14.25 -10.74
N GLN A 76 3.69 -14.63 -9.48
CA GLN A 76 3.14 -15.85 -8.89
C GLN A 76 1.61 -15.76 -8.74
N MET A 77 1.09 -14.61 -8.31
CA MET A 77 -0.36 -14.40 -8.20
C MET A 77 -1.06 -14.53 -9.56
N LYS A 78 -0.46 -14.05 -10.63
CA LYS A 78 -0.99 -14.15 -12.01
C LYS A 78 -1.08 -15.59 -12.55
N GLN A 79 -0.35 -16.53 -11.97
CA GLN A 79 -0.43 -17.94 -12.38
C GLN A 79 -1.74 -18.61 -11.98
N HIS A 80 -2.48 -18.06 -11.04
CA HIS A 80 -3.79 -18.56 -10.64
C HIS A 80 -4.87 -17.86 -11.47
N GLU A 81 -5.67 -18.64 -12.21
CA GLU A 81 -6.65 -18.14 -13.18
C GLU A 81 -7.56 -17.03 -12.61
N VAL A 82 -8.27 -17.34 -11.53
CA VAL A 82 -9.20 -16.36 -10.88
C VAL A 82 -8.47 -15.14 -10.33
N MET A 83 -7.26 -15.32 -9.79
CA MET A 83 -6.47 -14.16 -9.31
C MET A 83 -6.01 -13.31 -10.49
N ASN A 84 -5.64 -13.90 -11.60
CA ASN A 84 -5.27 -13.18 -12.81
C ASN A 84 -6.44 -12.35 -13.37
N GLU A 85 -7.68 -12.86 -13.28
CA GLU A 85 -8.88 -12.10 -13.64
C GLU A 85 -9.05 -10.88 -12.70
N ILE A 86 -8.85 -11.06 -11.38
CA ILE A 86 -8.90 -9.95 -10.42
C ILE A 86 -7.83 -8.91 -10.75
N LEU A 87 -6.59 -9.35 -11.00
CA LEU A 87 -5.46 -8.46 -11.30
C LEU A 87 -5.57 -7.77 -12.66
N GLY A 88 -6.30 -8.33 -13.60
CA GLY A 88 -6.59 -7.74 -14.91
C GLY A 88 -7.86 -6.90 -14.96
N HIS A 89 -8.60 -6.75 -13.86
CA HIS A 89 -9.86 -6.04 -13.86
C HIS A 89 -9.67 -4.52 -14.04
N GLU A 90 -10.49 -3.90 -14.89
CA GLU A 90 -10.37 -2.47 -15.22
C GLU A 90 -10.56 -1.51 -14.03
N GLU A 91 -11.31 -1.96 -13.02
CA GLU A 91 -11.53 -1.20 -11.77
C GLU A 91 -10.56 -1.60 -10.65
N LEU A 92 -9.48 -2.32 -10.95
CA LEU A 92 -8.54 -2.74 -9.92
C LEU A 92 -7.86 -1.52 -9.28
N VAL A 93 -7.97 -1.45 -7.95
CA VAL A 93 -7.27 -0.46 -7.13
C VAL A 93 -6.23 -1.18 -6.28
N ILE A 94 -4.98 -0.80 -6.44
CA ILE A 94 -3.88 -1.19 -5.56
C ILE A 94 -3.66 -0.09 -4.53
N VAL A 95 -3.63 -0.45 -3.26
CA VAL A 95 -3.28 0.47 -2.16
C VAL A 95 -1.96 0.02 -1.56
N SER A 96 -0.97 0.89 -1.51
CA SER A 96 0.32 0.54 -0.91
C SER A 96 0.98 1.74 -0.21
N ASP A 97 2.09 1.48 0.45
CA ASP A 97 3.00 2.55 0.83
C ASP A 97 3.64 3.18 -0.43
N ARG A 98 4.53 4.15 -0.21
CA ARG A 98 5.25 4.84 -1.29
C ARG A 98 6.68 4.33 -1.47
N SER A 99 6.93 3.04 -1.17
CA SER A 99 8.24 2.46 -1.45
C SER A 99 8.47 2.41 -2.98
N LYS A 100 9.65 2.88 -3.41
CA LYS A 100 9.99 2.91 -4.85
C LYS A 100 9.96 1.51 -5.46
N GLY A 101 10.31 0.50 -4.67
CA GLY A 101 10.31 -0.89 -5.10
C GLY A 101 8.92 -1.36 -5.49
N LEU A 102 7.93 -1.07 -4.64
CA LEU A 102 6.54 -1.47 -4.85
C LEU A 102 5.87 -0.64 -5.97
N ILE A 103 6.09 0.69 -6.00
CA ILE A 103 5.57 1.54 -7.08
C ILE A 103 6.05 1.04 -8.45
N ASN A 104 7.34 0.74 -8.59
CA ASN A 104 7.91 0.25 -9.84
C ASN A 104 7.36 -1.13 -10.21
N ALA A 105 7.18 -2.02 -9.23
CA ALA A 105 6.62 -3.36 -9.47
C ALA A 105 5.16 -3.29 -9.93
N VAL A 106 4.31 -2.50 -9.25
CA VAL A 106 2.91 -2.32 -9.65
C VAL A 106 2.81 -1.71 -11.05
N ARG A 107 3.58 -0.67 -11.33
CA ARG A 107 3.60 -0.05 -12.68
C ARG A 107 3.98 -1.03 -13.78
N ALA A 108 4.95 -1.89 -13.52
CA ALA A 108 5.43 -2.87 -14.50
C ALA A 108 4.47 -4.05 -14.67
N GLU A 109 3.94 -4.57 -13.57
CA GLU A 109 3.14 -5.79 -13.56
C GLU A 109 1.64 -5.54 -13.75
N LEU A 110 1.13 -4.39 -13.29
CA LEU A 110 -0.29 -4.06 -13.29
C LEU A 110 -0.53 -2.67 -13.89
N PRO A 111 -0.13 -2.42 -15.15
CA PRO A 111 -0.17 -1.07 -15.76
C PRO A 111 -1.59 -0.51 -15.92
N GLY A 112 -2.63 -1.35 -15.84
CA GLY A 112 -4.04 -0.93 -15.90
C GLY A 112 -4.67 -0.66 -14.53
N ALA A 113 -3.97 -0.94 -13.43
CA ALA A 113 -4.53 -0.74 -12.09
C ALA A 113 -4.39 0.71 -11.63
N TRP A 114 -5.39 1.20 -10.91
CA TRP A 114 -5.30 2.44 -10.15
C TRP A 114 -4.40 2.22 -8.93
N HIS A 115 -3.29 2.95 -8.84
CA HIS A 115 -2.37 2.80 -7.72
C HIS A 115 -2.50 3.95 -6.74
N MET A 116 -3.06 3.70 -5.57
CA MET A 116 -3.33 4.67 -4.51
C MET A 116 -2.34 4.52 -3.37
N HIS A 117 -2.02 5.63 -2.71
CA HIS A 117 -1.12 5.64 -1.56
C HIS A 117 -1.87 5.42 -0.24
N CYS A 118 -1.33 4.56 0.61
CA CYS A 118 -1.90 4.26 1.92
C CYS A 118 -1.80 5.49 2.85
N THR A 119 -2.94 6.03 3.26
CA THR A 119 -3.02 7.21 4.14
C THR A 119 -2.38 6.98 5.50
N ARG A 120 -2.48 5.76 6.06
CA ARG A 120 -1.79 5.40 7.31
C ARG A 120 -0.28 5.59 7.19
N HIS A 121 0.32 5.14 6.07
CA HIS A 121 1.74 5.33 5.81
C HIS A 121 2.08 6.81 5.55
N ILE A 122 1.20 7.57 4.89
CA ILE A 122 1.38 9.02 4.73
C ILE A 122 1.43 9.70 6.11
N VAL A 123 0.47 9.42 7.01
CA VAL A 123 0.47 9.98 8.38
C VAL A 123 1.74 9.62 9.15
N SER A 124 2.18 8.36 9.07
CA SER A 124 3.43 7.90 9.70
C SER A 124 4.65 8.66 9.16
N ASN A 125 4.72 8.82 7.83
CA ASN A 125 5.81 9.53 7.17
C ASN A 125 5.82 11.03 7.50
N VAL A 126 4.64 11.67 7.61
CA VAL A 126 4.51 13.06 8.09
C VAL A 126 5.08 13.19 9.50
N LYS A 127 4.70 12.30 10.41
CA LYS A 127 5.23 12.30 11.80
C LYS A 127 6.75 12.15 11.84
N ALA A 128 7.30 11.24 11.04
CA ALA A 128 8.74 11.03 10.94
C ALA A 128 9.44 12.26 10.35
N HIS A 129 8.87 12.87 9.30
CA HIS A 129 9.41 14.09 8.68
C HIS A 129 9.47 15.27 9.66
N LEU A 130 8.38 15.49 10.41
CA LEU A 130 8.35 16.55 11.43
C LEU A 130 9.40 16.31 12.51
N ALA A 131 9.53 15.06 12.98
CA ALA A 131 10.53 14.71 13.99
C ALA A 131 11.97 14.91 13.50
N GLN A 132 12.28 14.52 12.25
CA GLN A 132 13.61 14.71 11.65
C GLN A 132 14.00 16.19 11.49
N ARG A 133 13.03 17.07 11.34
CA ARG A 133 13.22 18.52 11.19
C ARG A 133 13.05 19.29 12.50
N GLU A 134 12.91 18.59 13.61
CA GLU A 134 12.67 19.19 14.94
C GLU A 134 11.44 20.13 14.97
N LEU A 135 10.46 19.86 14.11
CA LEU A 135 9.20 20.61 14.05
C LEU A 135 8.21 20.08 15.10
N PRO A 136 7.20 20.88 15.50
CA PRO A 136 6.17 20.44 16.42
C PRO A 136 5.50 19.15 15.98
N LYS A 137 5.24 18.25 16.93
CA LYS A 137 4.56 16.97 16.65
C LYS A 137 3.17 17.22 16.07
N LEU A 138 2.78 16.39 15.11
CA LEU A 138 1.42 16.41 14.57
C LEU A 138 0.42 16.02 15.68
N ALA A 139 -0.46 16.96 16.01
CA ALA A 139 -1.55 16.71 16.94
C ALA A 139 -2.65 15.85 16.29
N GLU A 140 -3.50 15.21 17.08
CA GLU A 140 -4.64 14.39 16.60
C GLU A 140 -5.54 15.14 15.61
N ALA A 141 -5.80 16.44 15.86
CA ALA A 141 -6.56 17.28 14.93
C ALA A 141 -5.91 17.36 13.53
N GLY A 142 -4.58 17.41 13.47
CA GLY A 142 -3.84 17.37 12.20
C GLY A 142 -3.94 16.01 11.51
N GLU A 143 -3.83 14.92 12.26
CA GLU A 143 -4.03 13.56 11.72
C GLU A 143 -5.44 13.40 11.13
N ASN A 144 -6.47 13.79 11.89
CA ASN A 144 -7.86 13.73 11.44
C ASN A 144 -8.09 14.59 10.19
N THR A 145 -7.36 15.70 10.06
CA THR A 145 -7.43 16.56 8.87
C THR A 145 -6.78 15.89 7.64
N ILE A 146 -5.71 15.11 7.81
CA ILE A 146 -5.13 14.30 6.72
C ILE A 146 -6.14 13.23 6.25
N TRP A 147 -6.81 12.56 7.18
CA TRP A 147 -7.86 11.61 6.83
C TRP A 147 -9.05 12.28 6.13
N ALA A 148 -9.43 13.50 6.55
CA ALA A 148 -10.47 14.26 5.87
C ALA A 148 -10.06 14.66 4.44
N ALA A 149 -8.80 15.04 4.23
CA ALA A 149 -8.27 15.32 2.90
C ALA A 149 -8.32 14.09 1.98
N GLN A 150 -7.99 12.91 2.52
CA GLN A 150 -8.08 11.65 1.76
C GLN A 150 -9.51 11.26 1.44
N ALA A 151 -10.46 11.55 2.33
CA ALA A 151 -11.88 11.24 2.15
C ALA A 151 -12.62 12.28 1.29
N ALA A 152 -11.97 13.36 0.86
CA ALA A 152 -12.58 14.41 0.07
C ALA A 152 -13.07 13.87 -1.28
N MET A 153 -14.34 14.17 -1.60
CA MET A 153 -14.97 13.77 -2.85
C MET A 153 -14.87 14.85 -3.94
N THR A 154 -14.46 16.06 -3.56
CA THR A 154 -14.31 17.21 -4.47
C THR A 154 -12.99 17.92 -4.24
N ALA A 155 -12.50 18.60 -5.28
CA ALA A 155 -11.30 19.43 -5.18
C ALA A 155 -11.45 20.53 -4.11
N GLY A 156 -12.66 21.09 -3.94
CA GLY A 156 -12.95 22.10 -2.92
C GLY A 156 -12.82 21.57 -1.50
N GLU A 157 -13.35 20.37 -1.23
CA GLU A 157 -13.19 19.70 0.07
C GLU A 157 -11.73 19.39 0.38
N PHE A 158 -10.99 18.88 -0.60
CA PHE A 158 -9.56 18.63 -0.47
C PHE A 158 -8.80 19.92 -0.14
N GLN A 159 -9.04 21.00 -0.88
CA GLN A 159 -8.39 22.29 -0.64
C GLN A 159 -8.73 22.85 0.75
N ALA A 160 -9.99 22.74 1.18
CA ALA A 160 -10.40 23.19 2.53
C ALA A 160 -9.69 22.38 3.62
N ALA A 161 -9.55 21.06 3.47
CA ALA A 161 -8.80 20.22 4.38
C ALA A 161 -7.31 20.60 4.40
N MET A 162 -6.70 20.85 3.25
CA MET A 162 -5.29 21.28 3.16
C MET A 162 -5.04 22.65 3.80
N LEU A 163 -5.95 23.60 3.60
CA LEU A 163 -5.87 24.92 4.29
C LEU A 163 -5.95 24.76 5.81
N ARG A 164 -6.85 23.92 6.30
CA ARG A 164 -6.96 23.61 7.72
C ARG A 164 -5.70 22.93 8.25
N LEU A 165 -5.14 21.98 7.51
CA LEU A 165 -3.90 21.30 7.89
C LEU A 165 -2.75 22.30 8.01
N ARG A 166 -2.64 23.25 7.08
CA ARG A 166 -1.61 24.28 7.09
C ARG A 166 -1.71 25.17 8.34
N GLN A 167 -2.93 25.49 8.80
CA GLN A 167 -3.15 26.23 10.05
C GLN A 167 -2.74 25.43 11.30
N LEU A 168 -2.88 24.10 11.27
CA LEU A 168 -2.53 23.20 12.38
C LEU A 168 -1.05 22.83 12.39
N SER A 169 -0.47 22.63 11.21
CA SER A 169 0.93 22.23 11.01
C SER A 169 1.36 22.54 9.57
N GLU A 170 2.05 23.65 9.39
CA GLU A 170 2.59 24.06 8.10
C GLU A 170 3.52 22.98 7.51
N GLY A 171 4.44 22.44 8.32
CA GLY A 171 5.36 21.40 7.88
C GLY A 171 4.66 20.09 7.43
N ALA A 172 3.50 19.77 8.01
CA ALA A 172 2.70 18.62 7.55
C ALA A 172 2.04 18.90 6.20
N ALA A 173 1.50 20.11 6.01
CA ALA A 173 0.90 20.51 4.74
C ALA A 173 1.95 20.55 3.62
N ASP A 174 3.12 21.14 3.86
CA ASP A 174 4.23 21.19 2.91
C ASP A 174 4.71 19.80 2.50
N TYR A 175 4.75 18.86 3.46
CA TYR A 175 5.10 17.48 3.15
C TYR A 175 4.08 16.82 2.22
N ILE A 176 2.78 17.00 2.48
CA ILE A 176 1.72 16.38 1.67
C ILE A 176 1.65 16.98 0.28
N GLU A 177 1.83 18.29 0.14
CA GLU A 177 1.83 18.96 -1.18
C GLU A 177 2.99 18.51 -2.10
N GLN A 178 4.05 17.93 -1.54
CA GLN A 178 5.17 17.34 -2.29
C GLN A 178 4.90 15.90 -2.73
N ILE A 179 3.80 15.29 -2.30
CA ILE A 179 3.42 13.95 -2.73
C ILE A 179 2.90 14.02 -4.16
N GLU A 180 3.57 13.31 -5.07
CA GLU A 180 3.05 13.14 -6.42
C GLU A 180 1.67 12.46 -6.36
N PRO A 181 0.69 12.94 -7.15
CA PRO A 181 -0.60 12.27 -7.24
C PRO A 181 -0.44 10.80 -7.59
N ALA A 182 -1.30 9.97 -7.04
CA ALA A 182 -1.42 8.57 -7.46
C ALA A 182 -1.86 8.53 -8.95
N VAL A 183 -1.33 7.56 -9.68
CA VAL A 183 -1.56 7.40 -11.13
C VAL A 183 -2.48 6.21 -11.36
#